data_c8147ea9b99b15fbc7216a4b144e255e
#
_entry.id   c8147ea9b99b15fbc7216a4b144e255e
#
_cell.length_a   1.000
_cell.length_b   1.000
_cell.length_c   1.000
_cell.angle_alpha   90.00
_cell.angle_beta   90.00
_cell.angle_gamma   90.00
#
_symmetry.space_group_name_H-M   'P 1'
#
loop_
_entity.id
_entity.type
_entity.pdbx_description
1 polymer ?
#
loop_
_entity_poly.entity_id
_entity_poly.type
_entity_poly.pdbx_seq_one_letter_code
_entity_poly.pdbx_strand_id
1 'polypeptide(L)'
;LYGAGFSHGYRNHLANEAFDGRCALYAFTDKGVVRAKEIAAGLGLPTAIHSTRPTDAPDVIYTPGETFDAALSANWRQFDAHIFISATGIAVRKIAPLLRDKASDPAVLSCSESGSHVVGLTSGHLGGANRLARRVARITGGQAVVSTATDVNGLPAFDEAAAQEHARILNTDAIRSLNAALLSGEPIAFCGPRTIFDRHFAGTDQVAYTDRPETITARHAVLWDAEGTVPEGVRHLDITSKSFVLGVGCRRGVEPLELRHIAEGHLSDLGLRREHNAAIASCDVKAD
;
A
#
# COMPACT_ATOMS: atom_id res chain seq x y z
N LEU A 1 -0.60 2.51 39.12
CA LEU A 1 -0.68 3.92 38.74
C LEU A 1 -0.07 4.10 37.35
N TYR A 2 -0.80 3.66 36.29
CA TYR A 2 -0.58 4.05 34.91
C TYR A 2 -1.93 4.48 34.36
N GLY A 3 -2.21 5.73 34.41
CA GLY A 3 -3.36 6.36 33.83
C GLY A 3 -3.03 7.81 33.59
N ALA A 4 -2.93 8.18 32.33
CA ALA A 4 -3.36 9.44 31.77
C ALA A 4 -2.53 9.75 30.50
N GLY A 5 -3.19 10.02 29.37
CA GLY A 5 -2.60 10.83 28.33
C GLY A 5 -2.59 10.29 26.89
N PHE A 6 -3.49 9.40 26.51
CA PHE A 6 -3.62 9.04 25.08
C PHE A 6 -4.99 9.50 24.52
N SER A 7 -5.21 10.80 24.35
CA SER A 7 -6.52 11.24 23.88
C SER A 7 -6.57 12.29 22.78
N HIS A 8 -5.48 12.77 22.21
CA HIS A 8 -5.58 13.82 21.18
C HIS A 8 -4.98 13.49 19.81
N GLY A 9 -4.05 12.53 19.66
CA GLY A 9 -3.44 12.17 18.37
C GLY A 9 -4.21 11.12 17.55
N TYR A 10 -5.02 10.28 18.21
CA TYR A 10 -5.60 9.08 17.57
C TYR A 10 -6.86 9.34 16.71
N ARG A 11 -7.49 10.51 16.80
CA ARG A 11 -8.76 10.79 16.12
C ARG A 11 -8.63 11.10 14.63
N ASN A 12 -7.50 11.60 14.16
CA ASN A 12 -7.32 11.94 12.74
C ASN A 12 -6.87 10.76 11.86
N HIS A 13 -6.30 9.69 12.44
CA HIS A 13 -5.92 8.48 11.69
C HIS A 13 -7.11 7.58 11.30
N LEU A 14 -8.28 7.75 11.91
CA LEU A 14 -9.46 6.91 11.65
C LEU A 14 -10.18 7.22 10.33
N ALA A 15 -9.92 8.35 9.71
CA ALA A 15 -10.66 8.79 8.51
C ALA A 15 -10.13 8.19 7.19
N ASN A 16 -8.97 7.53 7.19
CA ASN A 16 -8.32 7.17 5.93
C ASN A 16 -7.81 5.72 5.89
N GLU A 17 -8.67 4.75 6.26
CA GLU A 17 -8.36 3.31 6.15
C GLU A 17 -8.82 2.72 4.80
N ALA A 18 -8.90 3.52 3.76
CA ALA A 18 -9.26 3.06 2.44
C ALA A 18 -8.17 2.09 1.91
N PHE A 19 -8.59 0.90 1.58
CA PHE A 19 -7.87 -0.08 0.77
C PHE A 19 -8.80 -0.44 -0.36
N ASP A 20 -8.37 -0.30 -1.60
CA ASP A 20 -9.18 -0.44 -2.82
C ASP A 20 -8.67 -1.55 -3.76
N GLY A 21 -7.66 -2.29 -3.30
CA GLY A 21 -7.07 -3.39 -4.03
C GLY A 21 -7.91 -4.68 -4.04
N ARG A 22 -7.50 -5.61 -4.90
CA ARG A 22 -8.06 -6.97 -4.99
C ARG A 22 -7.47 -7.85 -3.90
N CYS A 23 -8.30 -8.65 -3.23
CA CYS A 23 -7.87 -9.50 -2.12
C CYS A 23 -8.03 -10.99 -2.43
N ALA A 24 -7.03 -11.81 -2.10
CA ALA A 24 -7.16 -13.26 -2.02
C ALA A 24 -7.22 -13.69 -0.55
N LEU A 25 -8.23 -14.47 -0.19
CA LEU A 25 -8.42 -15.03 1.15
C LEU A 25 -8.16 -16.53 1.14
N TYR A 26 -7.44 -17.03 2.13
CA TYR A 26 -7.06 -18.45 2.21
C TYR A 26 -7.52 -19.05 3.52
N ALA A 27 -8.40 -20.05 3.44
CA ALA A 27 -8.95 -20.77 4.58
C ALA A 27 -8.50 -22.24 4.58
N PHE A 28 -8.19 -22.77 5.78
CA PHE A 28 -7.68 -24.12 5.97
C PHE A 28 -8.67 -25.01 6.74
N THR A 29 -9.77 -24.44 7.21
CA THR A 29 -10.83 -25.10 7.98
C THR A 29 -12.19 -24.58 7.56
N ASP A 30 -13.26 -25.33 7.89
CA ASP A 30 -14.64 -24.91 7.59
C ASP A 30 -15.00 -23.60 8.31
N LYS A 31 -14.56 -23.43 9.56
CA LYS A 31 -14.74 -22.17 10.31
C LYS A 31 -13.96 -21.02 9.65
N GLY A 32 -12.76 -21.31 9.13
CA GLY A 32 -11.97 -20.36 8.37
C GLY A 32 -12.68 -19.91 7.09
N VAL A 33 -13.40 -20.79 6.39
CA VAL A 33 -14.21 -20.42 5.22
C VAL A 33 -15.34 -19.46 5.61
N VAL A 34 -16.04 -19.74 6.72
CA VAL A 34 -17.08 -18.82 7.23
C VAL A 34 -16.49 -17.44 7.53
N ARG A 35 -15.34 -17.41 8.19
CA ARG A 35 -14.63 -16.16 8.49
C ARG A 35 -14.17 -15.43 7.22
N ALA A 36 -13.66 -16.16 6.23
CA ALA A 36 -13.26 -15.57 4.93
C ALA A 36 -14.44 -14.89 4.24
N LYS A 37 -15.61 -15.53 4.22
CA LYS A 37 -16.84 -14.96 3.65
C LYS A 37 -17.30 -13.70 4.38
N GLU A 38 -17.26 -13.69 5.70
CA GLU A 38 -17.58 -12.51 6.51
C GLU A 38 -16.64 -11.35 6.19
N ILE A 39 -15.33 -11.61 6.13
CA ILE A 39 -14.32 -10.59 5.77
C ILE A 39 -14.57 -10.08 4.34
N ALA A 40 -14.76 -10.95 3.36
CA ALA A 40 -15.01 -10.58 1.98
C ALA A 40 -16.26 -9.69 1.84
N ALA A 41 -17.35 -10.06 2.49
CA ALA A 41 -18.58 -9.27 2.50
C ALA A 41 -18.38 -7.89 3.15
N GLY A 42 -17.69 -7.84 4.29
CA GLY A 42 -17.43 -6.59 5.01
C GLY A 42 -16.41 -5.68 4.32
N LEU A 43 -15.49 -6.24 3.53
CA LEU A 43 -14.57 -5.44 2.72
C LEU A 43 -15.27 -4.78 1.54
N GLY A 44 -16.24 -5.44 0.90
CA GLY A 44 -16.91 -4.93 -0.29
C GLY A 44 -15.95 -4.69 -1.48
N LEU A 45 -14.86 -5.44 -1.53
CA LEU A 45 -13.80 -5.35 -2.55
C LEU A 45 -13.85 -6.58 -3.47
N PRO A 46 -13.25 -6.54 -4.67
CA PRO A 46 -13.05 -7.74 -5.47
C PRO A 46 -12.22 -8.76 -4.69
N THR A 47 -12.83 -9.92 -4.36
CA THR A 47 -12.19 -10.95 -3.54
C THR A 47 -12.28 -12.31 -4.20
N ALA A 48 -11.22 -13.13 -4.02
CA ALA A 48 -11.24 -14.56 -4.29
C ALA A 48 -11.01 -15.32 -2.98
N ILE A 49 -11.88 -16.28 -2.66
CA ILE A 49 -11.75 -17.11 -1.46
C ILE A 49 -11.27 -18.49 -1.88
N HIS A 50 -10.13 -18.92 -1.35
CA HIS A 50 -9.55 -20.23 -1.54
C HIS A 50 -9.69 -21.07 -0.27
N SER A 51 -10.14 -22.32 -0.41
CA SER A 51 -10.22 -23.28 0.69
C SER A 51 -9.44 -24.54 0.39
N THR A 52 -8.64 -25.01 1.35
CA THR A 52 -8.03 -26.35 1.28
C THR A 52 -8.99 -27.46 1.68
N ARG A 53 -10.18 -27.11 2.15
CA ARG A 53 -11.27 -28.07 2.46
C ARG A 53 -12.22 -28.13 1.26
N PRO A 54 -12.66 -29.33 0.88
CA PRO A 54 -13.73 -29.48 -0.12
C PRO A 54 -14.96 -28.68 0.28
N THR A 55 -15.59 -28.01 -0.66
CA THR A 55 -16.78 -27.19 -0.42
C THR A 55 -17.63 -27.12 -1.67
N ASP A 56 -18.95 -27.15 -1.48
CA ASP A 56 -19.93 -26.95 -2.55
C ASP A 56 -20.33 -25.46 -2.72
N ALA A 57 -19.69 -24.58 -1.95
CA ALA A 57 -19.98 -23.15 -1.99
C ALA A 57 -19.48 -22.56 -3.34
N PRO A 58 -20.36 -21.99 -4.17
CA PRO A 58 -20.01 -21.54 -5.54
C PRO A 58 -19.07 -20.32 -5.54
N ASP A 59 -18.97 -19.62 -4.44
CA ASP A 59 -18.14 -18.45 -4.21
C ASP A 59 -16.76 -18.77 -3.60
N VAL A 60 -16.44 -20.07 -3.44
CA VAL A 60 -15.18 -20.53 -2.84
C VAL A 60 -14.46 -21.48 -3.79
N ILE A 61 -13.21 -21.19 -4.07
CA ILE A 61 -12.33 -21.98 -4.93
C ILE A 61 -11.71 -23.09 -4.07
N TYR A 62 -12.04 -24.35 -4.39
CA TYR A 62 -11.36 -25.48 -3.76
C TYR A 62 -9.90 -25.54 -4.26
N THR A 63 -8.96 -25.45 -3.35
CA THR A 63 -7.52 -25.49 -3.61
C THR A 63 -6.90 -26.54 -2.71
N PRO A 64 -6.74 -27.79 -3.16
CA PRO A 64 -6.15 -28.88 -2.36
C PRO A 64 -4.79 -28.52 -1.77
N GLY A 65 -4.47 -29.08 -0.60
CA GLY A 65 -3.24 -28.76 0.11
C GLY A 65 -1.97 -29.01 -0.69
N GLU A 66 -1.93 -30.03 -1.54
CA GLU A 66 -0.83 -30.37 -2.44
C GLU A 66 -0.63 -29.36 -3.59
N THR A 67 -1.69 -28.63 -4.00
CA THR A 67 -1.63 -27.61 -5.06
C THR A 67 -1.64 -26.19 -4.50
N PHE A 68 -1.75 -26.04 -3.19
CA PHE A 68 -1.89 -24.72 -2.54
C PHE A 68 -0.74 -23.78 -2.84
N ASP A 69 0.50 -24.27 -2.74
CA ASP A 69 1.70 -23.42 -2.95
C ASP A 69 1.81 -22.96 -4.41
N ALA A 70 1.42 -23.79 -5.37
CA ALA A 70 1.37 -23.41 -6.78
C ALA A 70 0.27 -22.36 -7.03
N ALA A 71 -0.92 -22.53 -6.45
CA ALA A 71 -2.01 -21.58 -6.56
C ALA A 71 -1.65 -20.24 -5.90
N LEU A 72 -1.05 -20.26 -4.72
CA LEU A 72 -0.58 -19.05 -4.04
C LEU A 72 0.47 -18.30 -4.87
N SER A 73 1.43 -19.03 -5.45
CA SER A 73 2.47 -18.46 -6.31
C SER A 73 1.87 -17.81 -7.56
N ALA A 74 0.90 -18.47 -8.21
CA ALA A 74 0.20 -17.93 -9.37
C ALA A 74 -0.58 -16.65 -9.03
N ASN A 75 -1.20 -16.61 -7.85
CA ASN A 75 -1.99 -15.48 -7.36
C ASN A 75 -1.12 -14.33 -6.83
N TRP A 76 0.15 -14.57 -6.49
CA TRP A 76 0.97 -13.63 -5.71
C TRP A 76 0.99 -12.21 -6.24
N ARG A 77 1.02 -12.04 -7.56
CA ARG A 77 1.03 -10.71 -8.21
C ARG A 77 -0.30 -10.34 -8.88
N GLN A 78 -1.31 -11.21 -8.78
CA GLN A 78 -2.63 -10.93 -9.33
C GLN A 78 -3.53 -10.20 -8.34
N PHE A 79 -3.17 -10.26 -7.04
CA PHE A 79 -3.90 -9.63 -5.95
C PHE A 79 -2.99 -8.65 -5.22
N ASP A 80 -3.57 -7.56 -4.76
CA ASP A 80 -2.89 -6.51 -4.01
C ASP A 80 -2.73 -6.90 -2.54
N ALA A 81 -3.57 -7.83 -2.06
CA ALA A 81 -3.51 -8.35 -0.70
C ALA A 81 -3.81 -9.85 -0.60
N HIS A 82 -3.13 -10.51 0.34
CA HIS A 82 -3.34 -11.91 0.71
C HIS A 82 -3.68 -12.02 2.19
N ILE A 83 -4.86 -12.56 2.51
CA ILE A 83 -5.37 -12.71 3.87
C ILE A 83 -5.45 -14.20 4.21
N PHE A 84 -4.62 -14.65 5.14
CA PHE A 84 -4.60 -16.03 5.62
C PHE A 84 -5.45 -16.16 6.89
N ILE A 85 -6.52 -16.94 6.81
CA ILE A 85 -7.31 -17.30 7.98
C ILE A 85 -6.68 -18.57 8.58
N SER A 86 -5.65 -18.37 9.38
CA SER A 86 -4.80 -19.45 9.91
C SER A 86 -3.90 -18.98 11.05
N ALA A 87 -3.17 -19.91 11.66
CA ALA A 87 -2.05 -19.56 12.52
C ALA A 87 -0.98 -18.78 11.72
N THR A 88 -0.44 -17.71 12.30
CA THR A 88 0.55 -16.82 11.68
C THR A 88 1.77 -17.58 11.13
N GLY A 89 2.23 -18.63 11.84
CA GLY A 89 3.36 -19.44 11.37
C GLY A 89 3.09 -20.22 10.08
N ILE A 90 1.82 -20.53 9.77
CA ILE A 90 1.44 -21.14 8.49
C ILE A 90 1.60 -20.09 7.38
N ALA A 91 1.00 -18.92 7.55
CA ALA A 91 1.10 -17.83 6.60
C ALA A 91 2.56 -17.49 6.28
N VAL A 92 3.40 -17.30 7.31
CA VAL A 92 4.84 -16.98 7.16
C VAL A 92 5.57 -18.02 6.32
N ARG A 93 5.38 -19.33 6.61
CA ARG A 93 6.04 -20.40 5.83
C ARG A 93 5.60 -20.42 4.37
N LYS A 94 4.31 -20.14 4.11
CA LYS A 94 3.76 -20.14 2.75
C LYS A 94 4.26 -18.96 1.91
N ILE A 95 4.41 -17.78 2.52
CA ILE A 95 4.85 -16.58 1.78
C ILE A 95 6.37 -16.44 1.69
N ALA A 96 7.14 -17.04 2.59
CA ALA A 96 8.60 -16.87 2.66
C ALA A 96 9.32 -17.09 1.31
N PRO A 97 8.99 -18.11 0.50
CA PRO A 97 9.61 -18.31 -0.81
C PRO A 97 9.25 -17.26 -1.86
N LEU A 98 8.16 -16.49 -1.64
CA LEU A 98 7.60 -15.54 -2.59
C LEU A 98 8.07 -14.10 -2.34
N LEU A 99 8.54 -13.81 -1.12
CA LEU A 99 8.97 -12.48 -0.71
C LEU A 99 10.22 -12.04 -1.48
N ARG A 100 10.21 -10.80 -1.95
CA ARG A 100 11.31 -10.20 -2.72
C ARG A 100 11.67 -8.81 -2.21
N ASP A 101 10.71 -7.88 -2.25
CA ASP A 101 10.94 -6.47 -1.93
C ASP A 101 9.69 -5.83 -1.33
N LYS A 102 9.87 -5.07 -0.24
CA LYS A 102 8.77 -4.43 0.47
C LYS A 102 7.98 -3.41 -0.35
N ALA A 103 8.56 -2.89 -1.43
CA ALA A 103 7.90 -1.93 -2.31
C ALA A 103 7.06 -2.61 -3.40
N SER A 104 7.33 -3.88 -3.68
CA SER A 104 6.67 -4.64 -4.76
C SER A 104 5.86 -5.83 -4.27
N ASP A 105 6.10 -6.31 -3.05
CA ASP A 105 5.35 -7.42 -2.49
C ASP A 105 3.96 -6.96 -2.02
N PRO A 106 2.91 -7.78 -2.24
CA PRO A 106 1.55 -7.44 -1.83
C PRO A 106 1.42 -7.33 -0.31
N ALA A 107 0.33 -6.70 0.13
CA ALA A 107 -0.05 -6.73 1.53
C ALA A 107 -0.34 -8.17 2.00
N VAL A 108 0.21 -8.58 3.14
CA VAL A 108 -0.11 -9.90 3.69
C VAL A 108 -0.58 -9.78 5.13
N LEU A 109 -1.72 -10.42 5.40
CA LEU A 109 -2.32 -10.51 6.73
C LEU A 109 -2.45 -11.96 7.17
N SER A 110 -2.32 -12.19 8.47
CA SER A 110 -2.80 -13.40 9.14
C SER A 110 -3.95 -13.04 10.07
N CYS A 111 -5.09 -13.68 9.90
CA CYS A 111 -6.26 -13.53 10.75
C CYS A 111 -6.50 -14.83 11.49
N SER A 112 -6.68 -14.78 12.80
CA SER A 112 -7.09 -15.98 13.57
C SER A 112 -8.46 -16.46 13.08
N GLU A 113 -8.72 -17.76 13.17
CA GLU A 113 -10.00 -18.35 12.76
C GLU A 113 -11.20 -17.73 13.49
N SER A 114 -11.01 -17.35 14.76
CA SER A 114 -12.02 -16.61 15.54
C SER A 114 -12.21 -15.16 15.09
N GLY A 115 -11.30 -14.61 14.29
CA GLY A 115 -11.26 -13.20 13.95
C GLY A 115 -10.72 -12.28 15.05
N SER A 116 -10.32 -12.84 16.21
CA SER A 116 -9.90 -12.04 17.38
C SER A 116 -8.59 -11.27 17.18
N HIS A 117 -7.72 -11.74 16.30
CA HIS A 117 -6.43 -11.08 16.01
C HIS A 117 -6.17 -11.04 14.51
N VAL A 118 -5.81 -9.87 14.03
CA VAL A 118 -5.43 -9.63 12.63
C VAL A 118 -4.05 -9.01 12.60
N VAL A 119 -3.08 -9.74 12.08
CA VAL A 119 -1.66 -9.36 12.10
C VAL A 119 -1.22 -8.95 10.70
N GLY A 120 -0.70 -7.73 10.56
CA GLY A 120 0.00 -7.30 9.35
C GLY A 120 1.39 -7.95 9.29
N LEU A 121 1.67 -8.74 8.23
CA LEU A 121 2.93 -9.49 8.11
C LEU A 121 3.94 -8.77 7.23
N THR A 122 3.54 -8.29 6.06
CA THR A 122 4.43 -7.65 5.08
C THR A 122 3.75 -6.45 4.44
N SER A 123 4.56 -5.53 3.89
CA SER A 123 4.11 -4.35 3.13
C SER A 123 3.14 -3.47 3.92
N GLY A 124 3.49 -3.18 5.18
CA GLY A 124 2.65 -2.47 6.14
C GLY A 124 2.12 -1.13 5.63
N HIS A 125 2.99 -0.24 5.16
CA HIS A 125 2.66 1.10 4.68
C HIS A 125 2.33 1.11 3.19
N LEU A 126 3.33 0.93 2.30
CA LEU A 126 3.16 1.01 0.85
C LEU A 126 2.12 0.03 0.32
N GLY A 127 2.17 -1.23 0.75
CA GLY A 127 1.18 -2.24 0.37
C GLY A 127 -0.15 -2.12 1.12
N GLY A 128 -0.21 -1.30 2.19
CA GLY A 128 -1.44 -1.05 2.96
C GLY A 128 -1.83 -2.15 3.94
N ALA A 129 -0.93 -3.09 4.29
CA ALA A 129 -1.27 -4.19 5.20
C ALA A 129 -1.74 -3.70 6.57
N ASN A 130 -1.16 -2.61 7.10
CA ASN A 130 -1.57 -2.05 8.40
C ASN A 130 -3.00 -1.50 8.35
N ARG A 131 -3.35 -0.77 7.30
CA ARG A 131 -4.71 -0.25 7.09
C ARG A 131 -5.71 -1.39 6.91
N LEU A 132 -5.37 -2.36 6.06
CA LEU A 132 -6.21 -3.54 5.82
C LEU A 132 -6.40 -4.35 7.09
N ALA A 133 -5.36 -4.52 7.93
CA ALA A 133 -5.45 -5.20 9.21
C ALA A 133 -6.45 -4.52 10.15
N ARG A 134 -6.41 -3.18 10.26
CA ARG A 134 -7.39 -2.41 11.04
C ARG A 134 -8.81 -2.57 10.50
N ARG A 135 -8.97 -2.51 9.18
CA ARG A 135 -10.27 -2.70 8.52
C ARG A 135 -10.85 -4.10 8.76
N VAL A 136 -10.04 -5.15 8.56
CA VAL A 136 -10.45 -6.54 8.82
C VAL A 136 -10.77 -6.75 10.30
N ALA A 137 -9.96 -6.22 11.22
CA ALA A 137 -10.22 -6.30 12.65
C ALA A 137 -11.57 -5.66 13.04
N ARG A 138 -11.95 -4.53 12.44
CA ARG A 138 -13.29 -3.95 12.66
C ARG A 138 -14.42 -4.84 12.14
N ILE A 139 -14.25 -5.45 10.98
CA ILE A 139 -15.24 -6.36 10.41
C ILE A 139 -15.46 -7.57 11.34
N THR A 140 -14.37 -8.12 11.87
CA THR A 140 -14.43 -9.32 12.71
C THR A 140 -14.68 -9.05 14.19
N GLY A 141 -14.71 -7.78 14.61
CA GLY A 141 -14.76 -7.38 16.02
C GLY A 141 -13.47 -7.70 16.80
N GLY A 142 -12.37 -7.97 16.09
CA GLY A 142 -11.08 -8.33 16.66
C GLY A 142 -10.12 -7.15 16.86
N GLN A 143 -8.86 -7.48 17.10
CA GLN A 143 -7.77 -6.54 17.30
C GLN A 143 -6.77 -6.60 16.14
N ALA A 144 -6.44 -5.45 15.57
CA ALA A 144 -5.31 -5.33 14.64
C ALA A 144 -3.98 -5.32 15.41
N VAL A 145 -3.04 -6.13 14.97
CA VAL A 145 -1.67 -6.18 15.50
C VAL A 145 -0.75 -5.55 14.46
N VAL A 146 -0.36 -4.31 14.73
CA VAL A 146 0.52 -3.50 13.89
C VAL A 146 1.78 -3.17 14.70
N SER A 147 2.95 -3.45 14.13
CA SER A 147 4.24 -3.35 14.83
C SER A 147 5.23 -2.37 14.17
N THR A 148 4.82 -1.65 13.13
CA THR A 148 5.67 -0.64 12.49
C THR A 148 5.96 0.51 13.44
N ALA A 149 7.22 0.96 13.49
CA ALA A 149 7.67 1.92 14.50
C ALA A 149 6.92 3.25 14.44
N THR A 150 6.62 3.76 13.25
CA THR A 150 5.83 4.99 13.07
C THR A 150 4.42 4.85 13.63
N ASP A 151 3.72 3.74 13.31
CA ASP A 151 2.38 3.46 13.86
C ASP A 151 2.36 3.36 15.39
N VAL A 152 3.35 2.64 15.97
CA VAL A 152 3.45 2.45 17.42
C VAL A 152 3.71 3.79 18.15
N ASN A 153 4.44 4.70 17.51
CA ASN A 153 4.74 6.02 18.07
C ASN A 153 3.70 7.10 17.68
N GLY A 154 2.64 6.72 16.93
CA GLY A 154 1.60 7.67 16.50
C GLY A 154 2.11 8.71 15.50
N LEU A 155 3.18 8.41 14.77
CA LEU A 155 3.77 9.28 13.78
C LEU A 155 3.27 8.95 12.38
N PRO A 156 3.06 9.95 11.49
CA PRO A 156 2.70 9.70 10.11
C PRO A 156 3.83 9.00 9.36
N ALA A 157 3.51 8.20 8.35
CA ALA A 157 4.50 7.63 7.45
C ALA A 157 4.35 8.26 6.06
N PHE A 158 5.46 8.74 5.50
CA PHE A 158 5.45 9.42 4.19
C PHE A 158 5.08 8.47 3.05
N ASP A 159 5.51 7.23 3.14
CA ASP A 159 5.18 6.17 2.19
C ASP A 159 3.71 5.73 2.30
N GLU A 160 3.13 5.76 3.49
CA GLU A 160 1.70 5.53 3.67
C GLU A 160 0.87 6.68 3.09
N ALA A 161 1.27 7.92 3.33
CA ALA A 161 0.61 9.09 2.72
C ALA A 161 0.65 9.01 1.19
N ALA A 162 1.80 8.67 0.60
CA ALA A 162 1.92 8.48 -0.84
C ALA A 162 0.97 7.38 -1.37
N ALA A 163 0.86 6.25 -0.66
CA ALA A 163 -0.05 5.18 -1.03
C ALA A 163 -1.52 5.62 -0.94
N GLN A 164 -1.90 6.38 0.08
CA GLN A 164 -3.27 6.89 0.25
C GLN A 164 -3.67 7.90 -0.83
N GLU A 165 -2.72 8.71 -1.29
CA GLU A 165 -2.93 9.68 -2.37
C GLU A 165 -2.71 9.05 -3.76
N HIS A 166 -2.55 7.72 -3.85
CA HIS A 166 -2.20 7.02 -5.09
C HIS A 166 -0.98 7.61 -5.81
N ALA A 167 -0.12 8.29 -5.08
CA ALA A 167 1.09 8.91 -5.59
C ALA A 167 2.22 7.87 -5.77
N ARG A 168 3.22 8.23 -6.50
CA ARG A 168 4.39 7.40 -6.76
C ARG A 168 5.61 7.97 -6.06
N ILE A 169 6.32 7.14 -5.32
CA ILE A 169 7.64 7.45 -4.78
C ILE A 169 8.69 7.14 -5.85
N LEU A 170 9.55 8.10 -6.15
CA LEU A 170 10.58 7.99 -7.19
C LEU A 170 11.88 7.38 -6.67
N ASN A 171 12.18 7.54 -5.37
CA ASN A 171 13.41 7.09 -4.71
C ASN A 171 13.12 6.38 -3.39
N THR A 172 12.63 5.16 -3.46
CA THR A 172 12.15 4.37 -2.29
C THR A 172 13.23 4.09 -1.24
N ASP A 173 14.50 4.12 -1.58
CA ASP A 173 15.64 4.00 -0.67
C ASP A 173 15.70 5.14 0.37
N ALA A 174 15.20 6.33 0.03
CA ALA A 174 15.12 7.47 0.94
C ALA A 174 14.10 7.27 2.10
N ILE A 175 13.07 6.43 1.93
CA ILE A 175 12.01 6.19 2.92
C ILE A 175 12.62 5.84 4.29
N ARG A 176 13.62 4.97 4.30
CA ARG A 176 14.23 4.49 5.55
C ARG A 176 14.90 5.62 6.33
N SER A 177 15.61 6.51 5.64
CA SER A 177 16.32 7.63 6.29
C SER A 177 15.33 8.68 6.84
N LEU A 178 14.25 8.96 6.10
CA LEU A 178 13.23 9.91 6.55
C LEU A 178 12.42 9.36 7.73
N ASN A 179 12.03 8.10 7.68
CA ASN A 179 11.33 7.48 8.82
C ASN A 179 12.22 7.41 10.06
N ALA A 180 13.53 7.17 9.91
CA ALA A 180 14.47 7.22 11.02
C ALA A 180 14.61 8.64 11.60
N ALA A 181 14.71 9.66 10.75
CA ALA A 181 14.75 11.06 11.17
C ALA A 181 13.48 11.45 11.95
N LEU A 182 12.30 11.07 11.43
CA LEU A 182 11.02 11.32 12.08
C LEU A 182 10.94 10.67 13.47
N LEU A 183 11.35 9.40 13.58
CA LEU A 183 11.40 8.66 14.85
C LEU A 183 12.40 9.25 15.86
N SER A 184 13.48 9.85 15.37
CA SER A 184 14.49 10.53 16.20
C SER A 184 14.12 11.96 16.58
N GLY A 185 12.96 12.46 16.13
CA GLY A 185 12.53 13.83 16.38
C GLY A 185 13.27 14.89 15.57
N GLU A 186 13.99 14.49 14.51
CA GLU A 186 14.68 15.44 13.64
C GLU A 186 13.68 16.23 12.78
N PRO A 187 13.93 17.54 12.52
CA PRO A 187 13.05 18.33 11.68
C PRO A 187 13.11 17.87 10.23
N ILE A 188 11.93 17.77 9.61
CA ILE A 188 11.73 17.40 8.22
C ILE A 188 10.95 18.51 7.53
N ALA A 189 11.43 18.99 6.38
CA ALA A 189 10.67 19.91 5.55
C ALA A 189 9.72 19.14 4.63
N PHE A 190 8.49 19.61 4.50
CA PHE A 190 7.57 19.15 3.47
C PHE A 190 7.36 20.26 2.45
N CYS A 191 7.72 20.00 1.19
CA CYS A 191 7.49 20.89 0.08
C CYS A 191 6.55 20.22 -0.93
N GLY A 192 5.39 20.83 -1.17
CA GLY A 192 4.38 20.25 -2.06
C GLY A 192 2.98 20.83 -1.84
N PRO A 193 1.92 20.15 -2.33
CA PRO A 193 0.56 20.65 -2.19
C PRO A 193 0.16 20.82 -0.72
N ARG A 194 -0.29 22.02 -0.36
CA ARG A 194 -0.70 22.36 1.01
C ARG A 194 -1.82 21.45 1.51
N THR A 195 -2.73 21.04 0.63
CA THR A 195 -3.84 20.14 0.96
C THR A 195 -3.38 18.76 1.41
N ILE A 196 -2.27 18.24 0.87
CA ILE A 196 -1.66 16.97 1.28
C ILE A 196 -0.99 17.15 2.63
N PHE A 197 -0.24 18.24 2.83
CA PHE A 197 0.35 18.55 4.13
C PHE A 197 -0.70 18.61 5.23
N ASP A 198 -1.76 19.38 5.02
CA ASP A 198 -2.83 19.57 6.01
C ASP A 198 -3.56 18.27 6.34
N ARG A 199 -3.69 17.35 5.37
CA ARG A 199 -4.37 16.06 5.56
C ARG A 199 -3.52 15.06 6.33
N HIS A 200 -2.23 14.99 6.06
CA HIS A 200 -1.36 13.90 6.54
C HIS A 200 -0.38 14.30 7.60
N PHE A 201 0.07 15.56 7.64
CA PHE A 201 1.22 15.99 8.44
C PHE A 201 0.93 17.17 9.36
N ALA A 202 -0.19 17.87 9.18
CA ALA A 202 -0.57 18.95 10.08
C ALA A 202 -0.74 18.43 11.52
N GLY A 203 -0.03 19.06 12.47
CA GLY A 203 -0.01 18.63 13.87
C GLY A 203 1.13 17.65 14.21
N THR A 204 2.03 17.37 13.26
CA THR A 204 3.28 16.66 13.52
C THR A 204 4.38 17.69 13.70
N ASP A 205 4.84 17.89 14.95
CA ASP A 205 5.79 18.97 15.32
C ASP A 205 7.10 18.93 14.52
N GLN A 206 7.53 17.73 14.10
CA GLN A 206 8.77 17.55 13.36
C GLN A 206 8.65 17.89 11.87
N VAL A 207 7.42 18.03 11.32
CA VAL A 207 7.23 18.25 9.88
C VAL A 207 6.79 19.69 9.63
N ALA A 208 7.67 20.48 9.01
CA ALA A 208 7.43 21.88 8.68
C ALA A 208 7.08 22.05 7.20
N TYR A 209 6.04 22.81 6.92
CA TYR A 209 5.64 23.13 5.54
C TYR A 209 6.49 24.26 4.92
N THR A 210 6.85 24.09 3.66
CA THR A 210 7.36 25.17 2.80
C THR A 210 6.78 25.02 1.39
N ASP A 211 6.65 26.11 0.66
CA ASP A 211 6.25 26.13 -0.75
C ASP A 211 7.44 26.26 -1.70
N ARG A 212 8.65 26.44 -1.17
CA ARG A 212 9.88 26.69 -1.94
C ARG A 212 11.01 25.75 -1.51
N PRO A 213 11.41 24.80 -2.36
CA PRO A 213 12.44 23.82 -2.02
C PRO A 213 13.81 24.45 -1.75
N GLU A 214 14.14 25.58 -2.38
CA GLU A 214 15.41 26.30 -2.19
C GLU A 214 15.55 26.93 -0.78
N THR A 215 14.45 27.05 -0.03
CA THR A 215 14.46 27.61 1.34
C THR A 215 14.63 26.54 2.42
N ILE A 216 14.75 25.26 2.05
CA ILE A 216 14.87 24.16 2.99
C ILE A 216 16.19 24.25 3.77
N THR A 217 16.09 24.31 5.08
CA THR A 217 17.23 24.29 6.00
C THR A 217 17.35 22.99 6.78
N ALA A 218 16.31 22.17 6.81
CA ALA A 218 16.32 20.86 7.42
C ALA A 218 17.21 19.88 6.64
N ARG A 219 17.82 18.91 7.34
CA ARG A 219 18.64 17.87 6.70
C ARG A 219 17.82 16.86 5.90
N HIS A 220 16.53 16.79 6.18
CA HIS A 220 15.60 15.86 5.56
C HIS A 220 14.40 16.60 4.98
N ALA A 221 13.94 16.18 3.81
CA ALA A 221 12.78 16.78 3.16
C ALA A 221 11.92 15.76 2.45
N VAL A 222 10.64 16.08 2.27
CA VAL A 222 9.72 15.43 1.35
C VAL A 222 9.40 16.43 0.24
N LEU A 223 9.63 16.03 -0.98
CA LEU A 223 9.32 16.80 -2.18
C LEU A 223 8.15 16.12 -2.90
N TRP A 224 7.00 16.76 -2.86
CA TRP A 224 5.78 16.21 -3.46
C TRP A 224 5.32 17.11 -4.58
N ASP A 225 5.50 16.66 -5.82
CA ASP A 225 5.31 17.48 -7.04
C ASP A 225 6.04 18.84 -6.97
N ALA A 226 7.12 18.89 -6.20
CA ALA A 226 7.88 20.12 -6.01
C ALA A 226 8.81 20.37 -7.19
N GLU A 227 8.78 21.61 -7.69
CA GLU A 227 9.70 22.09 -8.73
C GLU A 227 10.74 23.01 -8.10
N GLY A 228 11.99 22.88 -8.51
CA GLY A 228 13.08 23.72 -8.02
C GLY A 228 14.28 22.93 -7.54
N THR A 229 15.28 23.65 -7.04
CA THR A 229 16.56 23.07 -6.58
C THR A 229 16.55 22.94 -5.06
N VAL A 230 16.89 21.76 -4.56
CA VAL A 230 17.07 21.52 -3.14
C VAL A 230 18.50 21.89 -2.74
N PRO A 231 18.74 22.53 -1.58
CA PRO A 231 20.08 22.83 -1.10
C PRO A 231 20.96 21.57 -0.99
N GLU A 232 22.25 21.74 -1.24
CA GLU A 232 23.22 20.65 -1.17
C GLU A 232 23.23 20.01 0.24
N GLY A 233 23.31 18.68 0.28
CA GLY A 233 23.36 17.91 1.53
C GLY A 233 21.98 17.59 2.14
N VAL A 234 20.89 18.10 1.59
CA VAL A 234 19.53 17.71 2.01
C VAL A 234 19.19 16.33 1.46
N ARG A 235 18.85 15.38 2.34
CA ARG A 235 18.31 14.08 1.94
C ARG A 235 16.81 14.19 1.76
N HIS A 236 16.31 13.85 0.59
CA HIS A 236 14.90 14.03 0.28
C HIS A 236 14.24 12.78 -0.28
N LEU A 237 12.93 12.70 -0.05
CA LEU A 237 12.02 11.72 -0.64
C LEU A 237 11.24 12.41 -1.74
N ASP A 238 11.34 11.92 -2.95
CA ASP A 238 10.63 12.44 -4.11
C ASP A 238 9.34 11.67 -4.32
N ILE A 239 8.23 12.39 -4.29
CA ILE A 239 6.89 11.86 -4.51
C ILE A 239 6.24 12.62 -5.66
N THR A 240 5.56 11.90 -6.53
CA THR A 240 4.81 12.51 -7.63
C THR A 240 3.38 11.99 -7.67
N SER A 241 2.42 12.90 -7.80
CA SER A 241 1.01 12.56 -7.97
C SER A 241 0.79 11.93 -9.34
N LYS A 242 -0.09 10.94 -9.41
CA LYS A 242 -0.53 10.34 -10.67
C LYS A 242 -1.68 11.18 -11.24
N SER A 243 -1.47 11.81 -12.37
CA SER A 243 -2.39 12.83 -12.89
C SER A 243 -3.15 12.44 -14.16
N PHE A 244 -2.77 11.34 -14.86
CA PHE A 244 -3.43 10.95 -16.10
C PHE A 244 -3.42 9.44 -16.35
N VAL A 245 -4.30 8.99 -17.22
CA VAL A 245 -4.34 7.63 -17.78
C VAL A 245 -3.98 7.71 -19.25
N LEU A 246 -2.97 6.95 -19.68
CA LEU A 246 -2.57 6.88 -21.07
C LEU A 246 -3.43 5.83 -21.80
N GLY A 247 -4.32 6.29 -22.68
CA GLY A 247 -5.06 5.43 -23.60
C GLY A 247 -4.19 5.01 -24.79
N VAL A 248 -3.99 3.71 -25.02
CA VAL A 248 -3.18 3.19 -26.11
C VAL A 248 -4.01 2.33 -27.05
N GLY A 249 -4.03 2.71 -28.33
CA GLY A 249 -4.64 1.93 -29.41
C GLY A 249 -3.69 1.82 -30.59
N CYS A 250 -3.37 0.61 -31.03
CA CYS A 250 -2.54 0.35 -32.21
C CYS A 250 -3.08 -0.82 -33.03
N ARG A 251 -2.67 -0.94 -34.30
CA ARG A 251 -2.91 -2.13 -35.13
C ARG A 251 -1.96 -3.26 -34.75
N ARG A 252 -2.27 -4.50 -35.15
CA ARG A 252 -1.34 -5.62 -34.94
C ARG A 252 -0.02 -5.39 -35.66
N GLY A 253 1.08 -5.81 -35.02
CA GLY A 253 2.42 -5.77 -35.59
C GLY A 253 3.17 -4.43 -35.39
N VAL A 254 2.63 -3.51 -34.60
CA VAL A 254 3.41 -2.32 -34.20
C VAL A 254 4.47 -2.73 -33.19
N GLU A 255 5.71 -2.39 -33.46
CA GLU A 255 6.82 -2.66 -32.57
C GLU A 255 6.68 -1.91 -31.23
N PRO A 256 6.90 -2.59 -30.08
CA PRO A 256 6.76 -1.95 -28.76
C PRO A 256 7.58 -0.69 -28.57
N LEU A 257 8.79 -0.64 -29.16
CA LEU A 257 9.66 0.55 -29.07
C LEU A 257 9.10 1.73 -29.86
N GLU A 258 8.49 1.50 -31.02
CA GLU A 258 7.84 2.54 -31.82
C GLU A 258 6.64 3.12 -31.07
N LEU A 259 5.81 2.26 -30.50
CA LEU A 259 4.64 2.67 -29.71
C LEU A 259 5.06 3.50 -28.49
N ARG A 260 6.12 3.08 -27.81
CA ARG A 260 6.68 3.80 -26.68
C ARG A 260 7.19 5.17 -27.09
N HIS A 261 7.93 5.27 -28.17
CA HIS A 261 8.47 6.53 -28.67
C HIS A 261 7.38 7.54 -29.02
N ILE A 262 6.31 7.08 -29.69
CA ILE A 262 5.14 7.90 -30.01
C ILE A 262 4.46 8.39 -28.73
N ALA A 263 4.25 7.51 -27.74
CA ALA A 263 3.62 7.86 -26.47
C ALA A 263 4.45 8.90 -25.69
N GLU A 264 5.76 8.70 -25.60
CA GLU A 264 6.67 9.62 -24.92
C GLU A 264 6.73 10.98 -25.63
N GLY A 265 6.68 11.02 -26.96
CA GLY A 265 6.58 12.23 -27.73
C GLY A 265 5.31 13.04 -27.40
N HIS A 266 4.16 12.41 -27.43
CA HIS A 266 2.90 13.08 -27.08
C HIS A 266 2.83 13.55 -25.63
N LEU A 267 3.38 12.78 -24.68
CA LEU A 267 3.47 13.23 -23.30
C LEU A 267 4.32 14.50 -23.19
N SER A 268 5.47 14.53 -23.87
CA SER A 268 6.35 15.71 -23.91
C SER A 268 5.65 16.94 -24.49
N ASP A 269 4.92 16.78 -25.61
CA ASP A 269 4.16 17.85 -26.26
C ASP A 269 3.08 18.46 -25.35
N LEU A 270 2.52 17.64 -24.45
CA LEU A 270 1.52 18.04 -23.46
C LEU A 270 2.13 18.55 -22.14
N GLY A 271 3.46 18.58 -22.02
CA GLY A 271 4.15 18.93 -20.76
C GLY A 271 3.95 17.89 -19.66
N LEU A 272 3.52 16.67 -19.99
CA LEU A 272 3.30 15.58 -19.05
C LEU A 272 4.55 14.70 -18.94
N ARG A 273 4.80 14.17 -17.74
CA ARG A 273 5.90 13.24 -17.50
C ARG A 273 5.37 11.81 -17.34
N ARG A 274 6.17 10.84 -17.75
CA ARG A 274 5.87 9.42 -17.65
C ARG A 274 5.53 8.99 -16.22
N GLU A 275 6.21 9.54 -15.22
CA GLU A 275 6.02 9.25 -13.80
C GLU A 275 4.63 9.66 -13.28
N HIS A 276 3.97 10.64 -13.92
CA HIS A 276 2.60 11.07 -13.58
C HIS A 276 1.53 10.12 -14.15
N ASN A 277 1.91 9.10 -14.91
CA ASN A 277 0.94 8.14 -15.46
C ASN A 277 0.37 7.22 -14.38
N ALA A 278 -0.95 7.28 -14.17
CA ALA A 278 -1.67 6.44 -13.23
C ALA A 278 -1.89 5.03 -13.75
N ALA A 279 -2.22 4.89 -15.04
CA ALA A 279 -2.47 3.61 -15.68
C ALA A 279 -2.35 3.71 -17.21
N ILE A 280 -2.16 2.56 -17.85
CA ILE A 280 -2.30 2.42 -19.30
C ILE A 280 -3.62 1.69 -19.56
N ALA A 281 -4.46 2.25 -20.43
CA ALA A 281 -5.72 1.67 -20.86
C ALA A 281 -5.65 1.23 -22.33
N SER A 282 -6.17 0.07 -22.64
CA SER A 282 -6.34 -0.44 -24.01
C SER A 282 -7.66 -1.19 -24.11
N CYS A 283 -8.11 -1.52 -25.33
CA CYS A 283 -9.32 -2.34 -25.51
C CYS A 283 -9.01 -3.82 -25.26
N ASP A 284 -9.97 -4.56 -24.73
CA ASP A 284 -9.89 -5.98 -24.33
C ASP A 284 -9.49 -6.90 -25.50
N VAL A 285 -9.87 -6.53 -26.73
CA VAL A 285 -9.54 -7.28 -27.97
C VAL A 285 -8.03 -7.35 -28.25
N LYS A 286 -7.22 -6.58 -27.52
CA LYS A 286 -5.77 -6.47 -27.68
C LYS A 286 -5.00 -6.92 -26.41
N ALA A 287 -5.65 -7.63 -25.52
CA ALA A 287 -5.04 -8.12 -24.28
C ALA A 287 -4.12 -9.34 -24.48
N ASP A 288 -4.03 -9.92 -25.68
CA ASP A 288 -3.19 -11.08 -26.07
C ASP A 288 -1.79 -10.64 -26.53
#